data_029bd8c8710b9e9810be6369cc22ae56
#
_entry.id   029bd8c8710b9e9810be6369cc22ae56
#
_cell.length_a   1.000
_cell.length_b   1.000
_cell.length_c   1.000
_cell.angle_alpha   90.00
_cell.angle_beta   90.00
_cell.angle_gamma   90.00
#
_symmetry.space_group_name_H-M   'P 1'
#
loop_
_entity.id
_entity.type
_entity.pdbx_description
1 polymer ?
#
loop_
_entity_poly.entity_id
_entity_poly.type
_entity_poly.pdbx_seq_one_letter_code
_entity_poly.pdbx_strand_id
1 'polypeptide(L)'
;MSKEKLMGIFWYGDFDNYFLGHQCEEIFKARIYAPYLENVKDAVVLDVGGNIGAFSLYASKYAKQVYTLEPSLIHFNTILHMLKHNEIENVKPIKKALFIDNKDYDFHHNKNRTMYSLHQAVEDGSEKPEKIQAISLDKLFEEEKIDHVNLMKLDVEGTEVEIISSEGFAKVADKIDVVIGETHAWSGRHPNQIIDAFKQNGFIVESIPGDAQLFVAKKPQSIGVKV
;
A
#
# COMPACT_ATOMS: atom_id res chain seq x y z
N MET A 1 16.85 13.81 16.77
CA MET A 1 16.18 12.52 16.49
C MET A 1 15.30 12.17 17.68
N SER A 2 14.01 12.34 17.54
CA SER A 2 13.05 11.84 18.53
C SER A 2 12.85 10.34 18.33
N LYS A 3 12.84 9.58 19.44
CA LYS A 3 12.54 8.15 19.42
C LYS A 3 11.14 8.00 20.02
N GLU A 4 10.18 7.66 19.22
CA GLU A 4 8.88 7.26 19.71
C GLU A 4 8.71 5.75 19.56
N LYS A 5 8.17 5.10 20.58
CA LYS A 5 7.86 3.67 20.57
C LYS A 5 6.35 3.50 20.53
N LEU A 6 5.81 3.18 19.36
CA LEU A 6 4.40 2.87 19.16
C LEU A 6 4.24 1.37 18.94
N MET A 7 3.41 0.72 19.76
CA MET A 7 3.18 -0.73 19.71
C MET A 7 4.46 -1.58 19.69
N GLY A 8 5.55 -1.11 20.32
CA GLY A 8 6.83 -1.81 20.34
C GLY A 8 7.73 -1.56 19.15
N ILE A 9 7.34 -0.73 18.18
CA ILE A 9 8.15 -0.30 17.05
C ILE A 9 8.85 1.00 17.40
N PHE A 10 10.17 1.05 17.15
CA PHE A 10 10.97 2.27 17.31
C PHE A 10 10.97 3.02 15.97
N TRP A 11 10.58 4.29 16.03
CA TRP A 11 10.56 5.19 14.87
C TRP A 11 11.76 6.11 14.90
N TYR A 12 12.41 6.25 13.76
CA TYR A 12 13.57 7.11 13.57
C TYR A 12 13.42 7.89 12.26
N GLY A 13 13.71 9.18 12.29
CA GLY A 13 13.79 10.00 11.08
C GLY A 13 13.81 11.49 11.42
N ASP A 14 14.22 12.30 10.47
CA ASP A 14 14.06 13.75 10.47
C ASP A 14 12.69 14.15 9.87
N PHE A 15 11.72 13.25 9.98
CA PHE A 15 10.36 13.52 9.53
C PHE A 15 9.75 14.56 10.44
N ASP A 16 9.08 15.53 9.83
CA ASP A 16 8.18 16.42 10.48
C ASP A 16 7.25 15.59 11.39
N ASN A 17 7.17 15.95 12.65
CA ASN A 17 6.37 15.23 13.67
C ASN A 17 4.89 15.11 13.26
N TYR A 18 4.41 16.00 12.39
CA TYR A 18 3.05 15.99 11.86
C TYR A 18 2.81 14.80 10.91
N PHE A 19 3.72 14.56 9.96
CA PHE A 19 3.58 13.48 8.97
C PHE A 19 3.67 12.09 9.64
N LEU A 20 4.66 11.89 10.49
CA LEU A 20 4.80 10.65 11.24
C LEU A 20 3.60 10.44 12.18
N GLY A 21 3.14 11.50 12.84
CA GLY A 21 1.98 11.49 13.72
C GLY A 21 0.71 11.06 12.99
N HIS A 22 0.45 11.62 11.81
CA HIS A 22 -0.75 11.32 11.02
C HIS A 22 -0.79 9.85 10.57
N GLN A 23 0.29 9.34 9.98
CA GLN A 23 0.37 7.93 9.56
C GLN A 23 0.29 6.96 10.75
N CYS A 24 0.91 7.31 11.87
CA CYS A 24 0.79 6.49 13.07
C CYS A 24 -0.63 6.52 13.65
N GLU A 25 -1.33 7.65 13.62
CA GLU A 25 -2.72 7.72 14.07
C GLU A 25 -3.64 6.87 13.21
N GLU A 26 -3.52 6.97 11.92
CA GLU A 26 -4.33 6.22 10.95
C GLU A 26 -4.12 4.71 11.10
N ILE A 27 -2.89 4.25 11.05
CA ILE A 27 -2.57 2.82 11.03
C ILE A 27 -2.67 2.18 12.41
N PHE A 28 -2.12 2.83 13.43
CA PHE A 28 -1.98 2.23 14.76
C PHE A 28 -3.12 2.55 15.72
N LYS A 29 -3.75 3.74 15.63
CA LYS A 29 -4.85 4.12 16.52
C LYS A 29 -6.22 3.80 15.93
N ALA A 30 -6.46 4.12 14.65
CA ALA A 30 -7.73 3.83 14.01
C ALA A 30 -7.95 2.32 13.79
N ARG A 31 -6.85 1.54 13.71
CA ARG A 31 -6.88 0.08 13.61
C ARG A 31 -7.74 -0.46 12.46
N ILE A 32 -7.87 0.29 11.37
CA ILE A 32 -8.71 -0.09 10.23
C ILE A 32 -8.30 -1.42 9.59
N TYR A 33 -7.03 -1.79 9.71
CA TYR A 33 -6.47 -3.04 9.17
C TYR A 33 -6.56 -4.21 10.16
N ALA A 34 -6.75 -3.94 11.45
CA ALA A 34 -6.72 -4.95 12.51
C ALA A 34 -7.69 -6.12 12.29
N PRO A 35 -8.96 -5.90 11.87
CA PRO A 35 -9.90 -7.00 11.64
C PRO A 35 -9.44 -7.98 10.58
N TYR A 36 -8.59 -7.54 9.65
CA TYR A 36 -8.12 -8.34 8.50
C TYR A 36 -6.74 -8.96 8.71
N LEU A 37 -6.06 -8.62 9.79
CA LEU A 37 -4.72 -9.11 10.11
C LEU A 37 -4.67 -9.91 11.39
N GLU A 38 -5.24 -9.39 12.48
CA GLU A 38 -5.00 -9.94 13.84
C GLU A 38 -5.58 -11.35 14.03
N ASN A 39 -6.54 -11.75 13.21
CA ASN A 39 -7.21 -13.06 13.29
C ASN A 39 -6.80 -14.02 12.14
N VAL A 40 -5.89 -13.61 11.27
CA VAL A 40 -5.45 -14.44 10.14
C VAL A 40 -4.11 -15.05 10.44
N LYS A 41 -4.10 -16.36 10.72
CA LYS A 41 -2.85 -17.09 10.97
C LYS A 41 -2.02 -17.20 9.68
N ASP A 42 -0.72 -17.01 9.82
CA ASP A 42 0.25 -17.13 8.72
C ASP A 42 -0.06 -16.26 7.49
N ALA A 43 -0.68 -15.08 7.70
CA ALA A 43 -1.08 -14.18 6.63
C ALA A 43 0.09 -13.77 5.74
N VAL A 44 -0.16 -13.73 4.42
CA VAL A 44 0.69 -13.06 3.43
C VAL A 44 0.06 -11.72 3.12
N VAL A 45 0.82 -10.67 3.28
CA VAL A 45 0.37 -9.28 3.11
C VAL A 45 1.13 -8.61 1.99
N LEU A 46 0.42 -7.84 1.17
CA LEU A 46 0.99 -6.99 0.13
C LEU A 46 0.70 -5.52 0.47
N ASP A 47 1.73 -4.74 0.72
CA ASP A 47 1.68 -3.31 0.98
C ASP A 47 2.11 -2.54 -0.27
N VAL A 48 1.16 -1.96 -0.98
CA VAL A 48 1.39 -1.21 -2.21
C VAL A 48 1.30 0.28 -1.91
N GLY A 49 2.41 0.99 -2.10
CA GLY A 49 2.62 2.34 -1.61
C GLY A 49 3.08 2.31 -0.16
N GLY A 50 4.23 1.68 0.09
CA GLY A 50 4.76 1.46 1.43
C GLY A 50 5.15 2.74 2.17
N ASN A 51 5.41 3.82 1.43
CA ASN A 51 5.83 5.11 1.96
C ASN A 51 6.99 4.94 2.97
N ILE A 52 6.88 5.41 4.21
CA ILE A 52 7.89 5.24 5.27
C ILE A 52 7.84 3.88 5.97
N GLY A 53 6.96 2.97 5.53
CA GLY A 53 6.83 1.61 6.04
C GLY A 53 5.90 1.42 7.23
N ALA A 54 5.07 2.42 7.58
CA ALA A 54 4.23 2.37 8.77
C ALA A 54 3.29 1.15 8.76
N PHE A 55 2.58 0.90 7.66
CA PHE A 55 1.71 -0.26 7.56
C PHE A 55 2.49 -1.58 7.52
N SER A 56 3.58 -1.66 6.77
CA SER A 56 4.43 -2.86 6.72
C SER A 56 4.97 -3.26 8.08
N LEU A 57 5.43 -2.28 8.89
CA LEU A 57 5.90 -2.51 10.25
C LEU A 57 4.77 -2.96 11.18
N TYR A 58 3.56 -2.43 11.02
CA TYR A 58 2.39 -2.91 11.76
C TYR A 58 2.04 -4.34 11.35
N ALA A 59 1.92 -4.61 10.05
CA ALA A 59 1.55 -5.91 9.50
C ALA A 59 2.56 -7.00 9.87
N SER A 60 3.85 -6.68 9.98
CA SER A 60 4.90 -7.64 10.34
C SER A 60 4.66 -8.39 11.64
N LYS A 61 3.86 -7.83 12.55
CA LYS A 61 3.53 -8.46 13.85
C LYS A 61 2.55 -9.61 13.74
N TYR A 62 1.78 -9.64 12.67
CA TYR A 62 0.69 -10.59 12.47
C TYR A 62 0.91 -11.48 11.25
N ALA A 63 1.61 -10.97 10.25
CA ALA A 63 1.84 -11.68 9.00
C ALA A 63 3.01 -12.66 9.10
N LYS A 64 2.90 -13.75 8.33
CA LYS A 64 4.04 -14.63 8.04
C LYS A 64 5.03 -13.94 7.12
N GLN A 65 4.53 -13.22 6.13
CA GLN A 65 5.32 -12.50 5.14
C GLN A 65 4.60 -11.23 4.71
N VAL A 66 5.34 -10.13 4.65
CA VAL A 66 4.89 -8.87 4.04
C VAL A 66 5.78 -8.56 2.85
N TYR A 67 5.17 -8.26 1.70
CA TYR A 67 5.84 -7.65 0.55
C TYR A 67 5.45 -6.19 0.50
N THR A 68 6.41 -5.26 0.51
CA THR A 68 6.12 -3.83 0.45
C THR A 68 6.76 -3.21 -0.77
N LEU A 69 5.95 -2.56 -1.61
CA LEU A 69 6.40 -1.83 -2.79
C LEU A 69 6.46 -0.35 -2.50
N GLU A 70 7.63 0.23 -2.69
CA GLU A 70 7.86 1.67 -2.56
C GLU A 70 8.86 2.13 -3.62
N PRO A 71 8.45 2.94 -4.60
CA PRO A 71 9.34 3.37 -5.69
C PRO A 71 10.32 4.47 -5.27
N SER A 72 9.95 5.37 -4.36
CA SER A 72 10.82 6.48 -3.93
C SER A 72 12.06 5.99 -3.23
N LEU A 73 13.25 6.38 -3.71
CA LEU A 73 14.52 6.00 -3.09
C LEU A 73 14.60 6.44 -1.62
N ILE A 74 14.07 7.60 -1.30
CA ILE A 74 14.13 8.14 0.07
C ILE A 74 13.25 7.31 1.00
N HIS A 75 12.00 7.04 0.61
CA HIS A 75 11.08 6.24 1.41
C HIS A 75 11.53 4.79 1.51
N PHE A 76 11.97 4.21 0.40
CA PHE A 76 12.52 2.86 0.38
C PHE A 76 13.71 2.70 1.34
N ASN A 77 14.65 3.65 1.37
CA ASN A 77 15.76 3.64 2.31
C ASN A 77 15.28 3.80 3.77
N THR A 78 14.21 4.56 3.99
CA THR A 78 13.58 4.68 5.31
C THR A 78 13.02 3.34 5.75
N ILE A 79 12.29 2.64 4.89
CA ILE A 79 11.79 1.27 5.16
C ILE A 79 12.95 0.36 5.55
N LEU A 80 14.03 0.30 4.75
CA LEU A 80 15.19 -0.54 5.05
C LEU A 80 15.80 -0.21 6.42
N HIS A 81 15.92 1.07 6.74
CA HIS A 81 16.44 1.52 8.02
C HIS A 81 15.54 1.10 9.18
N MET A 82 14.22 1.26 9.03
CA MET A 82 13.23 0.90 10.03
C MET A 82 13.20 -0.60 10.29
N LEU A 83 13.23 -1.42 9.23
CA LEU A 83 13.27 -2.89 9.33
C LEU A 83 14.52 -3.35 10.10
N LYS A 84 15.68 -2.84 9.72
CA LYS A 84 16.95 -3.18 10.37
C LYS A 84 16.94 -2.78 11.85
N HIS A 85 16.43 -1.61 12.19
CA HIS A 85 16.45 -1.06 13.53
C HIS A 85 15.50 -1.77 14.50
N ASN A 86 14.39 -2.30 13.94
CA ASN A 86 13.40 -3.07 14.69
C ASN A 86 13.61 -4.59 14.59
N GLU A 87 14.70 -5.04 13.97
CA GLU A 87 15.03 -6.46 13.78
C GLU A 87 13.89 -7.26 13.14
N ILE A 88 13.23 -6.64 12.11
CA ILE A 88 12.10 -7.25 11.39
C ILE A 88 12.63 -7.96 10.15
N GLU A 89 12.41 -9.27 10.07
CA GLU A 89 12.92 -10.14 9.00
C GLU A 89 11.83 -10.64 8.04
N ASN A 90 10.55 -10.54 8.43
CA ASN A 90 9.41 -11.03 7.64
C ASN A 90 8.78 -9.97 6.73
N VAL A 91 9.47 -8.85 6.51
CA VAL A 91 9.09 -7.82 5.52
C VAL A 91 10.13 -7.80 4.41
N LYS A 92 9.68 -7.97 3.16
CA LYS A 92 10.51 -7.87 1.95
C LYS A 92 10.21 -6.58 1.22
N PRO A 93 11.06 -5.55 1.31
CA PRO A 93 10.90 -4.32 0.54
C PRO A 93 11.31 -4.54 -0.93
N ILE A 94 10.53 -3.97 -1.84
CA ILE A 94 10.71 -4.03 -3.29
C ILE A 94 10.69 -2.60 -3.82
N LYS A 95 11.82 -2.15 -4.39
CA LYS A 95 11.94 -0.79 -4.92
C LYS A 95 11.34 -0.69 -6.33
N LYS A 96 10.04 -0.84 -6.42
CA LYS A 96 9.25 -0.69 -7.66
C LYS A 96 7.90 -0.05 -7.35
N ALA A 97 7.31 0.63 -8.33
CA ALA A 97 5.89 1.00 -8.28
C ALA A 97 5.04 -0.17 -8.79
N LEU A 98 3.93 -0.47 -8.13
CA LEU A 98 2.91 -1.31 -8.77
C LEU A 98 2.20 -0.47 -9.83
N PHE A 99 2.14 -0.97 -11.07
CA PHE A 99 1.41 -0.32 -12.15
C PHE A 99 0.88 -1.35 -13.16
N ILE A 100 0.46 -0.87 -14.33
CA ILE A 100 -0.17 -1.71 -15.35
C ILE A 100 0.82 -2.53 -16.19
N ASP A 101 2.10 -2.18 -16.17
CA ASP A 101 3.16 -2.81 -16.97
C ASP A 101 4.52 -2.77 -16.24
N ASN A 102 5.59 -3.20 -16.94
CA ASN A 102 6.93 -3.36 -16.37
C ASN A 102 7.94 -2.38 -16.99
N LYS A 103 7.56 -1.11 -17.10
CA LYS A 103 8.38 -0.05 -17.71
C LYS A 103 8.94 0.91 -16.66
N ASP A 104 9.79 1.81 -17.14
CA ASP A 104 10.28 2.94 -16.35
C ASP A 104 9.33 4.13 -16.52
N TYR A 105 9.11 4.85 -15.43
CA TYR A 105 8.25 6.02 -15.36
C TYR A 105 8.94 7.19 -14.70
N ASP A 106 8.45 8.40 -14.99
CA ASP A 106 8.74 9.60 -14.24
C ASP A 106 7.82 9.65 -13.02
N PHE A 107 8.41 9.74 -11.84
CA PHE A 107 7.73 9.77 -10.57
C PHE A 107 7.82 11.17 -9.98
N HIS A 108 6.69 11.82 -9.80
CA HIS A 108 6.58 13.19 -9.37
C HIS A 108 6.32 13.25 -7.86
N HIS A 109 6.89 14.23 -7.20
CA HIS A 109 6.70 14.44 -5.77
C HIS A 109 6.41 15.90 -5.47
N ASN A 110 5.68 16.18 -4.38
CA ASN A 110 5.52 17.54 -3.88
C ASN A 110 6.79 18.05 -3.17
N LYS A 111 6.86 19.35 -2.89
CA LYS A 111 8.04 19.96 -2.23
C LYS A 111 8.40 19.31 -0.89
N ASN A 112 7.40 18.86 -0.15
CA ASN A 112 7.59 18.26 1.17
C ASN A 112 7.86 16.76 1.12
N ARG A 113 7.82 16.16 -0.09
CA ARG A 113 8.00 14.72 -0.30
C ARG A 113 7.05 13.84 0.53
N THR A 114 5.85 14.34 0.78
CA THR A 114 4.80 13.62 1.48
C THR A 114 3.83 12.90 0.53
N MET A 115 3.76 13.37 -0.73
CA MET A 115 2.94 12.80 -1.80
C MET A 115 3.79 12.52 -3.03
N TYR A 116 3.60 11.36 -3.63
CA TYR A 116 4.30 10.91 -4.82
C TYR A 116 3.29 10.29 -5.78
N SER A 117 3.37 10.60 -7.07
CA SER A 117 2.42 10.08 -8.05
C SER A 117 3.07 9.82 -9.40
N LEU A 118 2.53 8.82 -10.13
CA LEU A 118 2.80 8.61 -11.57
C LEU A 118 2.01 9.59 -12.45
N HIS A 119 0.97 10.22 -11.91
CA HIS A 119 0.25 11.28 -12.59
C HIS A 119 0.99 12.63 -12.46
N GLN A 120 0.83 13.46 -13.49
CA GLN A 120 1.53 14.72 -13.62
C GLN A 120 1.27 15.66 -12.45
N ALA A 121 2.37 16.24 -11.97
CA ALA A 121 2.44 17.45 -11.16
C ALA A 121 1.39 17.63 -10.07
N VAL A 122 1.71 17.20 -8.90
CA VAL A 122 1.28 17.91 -7.70
C VAL A 122 1.73 19.37 -7.88
N GLU A 123 0.81 20.32 -7.81
CA GLU A 123 0.93 21.73 -8.22
C GLU A 123 2.04 22.53 -7.54
N ASP A 124 3.17 22.06 -7.28
CA ASP A 124 4.31 22.81 -6.75
C ASP A 124 5.66 22.07 -6.90
N GLY A 125 5.76 21.10 -7.80
CA GLY A 125 6.98 20.32 -8.04
C GLY A 125 8.01 21.11 -8.85
N SER A 126 8.93 21.77 -8.19
CA SER A 126 10.09 22.42 -8.82
C SER A 126 11.27 21.45 -9.01
N GLU A 127 11.21 20.24 -8.50
CA GLU A 127 12.25 19.23 -8.61
C GLU A 127 12.05 18.32 -9.82
N LYS A 128 13.17 17.83 -10.37
CA LYS A 128 13.12 16.85 -11.46
C LYS A 128 12.46 15.56 -10.98
N PRO A 129 11.63 14.92 -11.80
CA PRO A 129 11.03 13.63 -11.45
C PRO A 129 12.12 12.57 -11.21
N GLU A 130 11.86 11.66 -10.29
CA GLU A 130 12.69 10.48 -10.07
C GLU A 130 12.34 9.43 -11.13
N LYS A 131 13.34 8.79 -11.73
CA LYS A 131 13.11 7.61 -12.59
C LYS A 131 12.91 6.40 -11.73
N ILE A 132 11.77 5.74 -11.89
CA ILE A 132 11.40 4.54 -11.16
C ILE A 132 11.04 3.40 -12.10
N GLN A 133 11.21 2.18 -11.63
CA GLN A 133 10.71 0.99 -12.31
C GLN A 133 9.30 0.67 -11.84
N ALA A 134 8.43 0.31 -12.78
CA ALA A 134 7.14 -0.27 -12.46
C ALA A 134 7.16 -1.80 -12.62
N ILE A 135 6.19 -2.44 -11.97
CA ILE A 135 5.93 -3.87 -12.09
C ILE A 135 4.41 -4.10 -12.12
N SER A 136 3.94 -4.95 -13.02
CA SER A 136 2.56 -5.40 -13.01
C SER A 136 2.31 -6.43 -11.90
N LEU A 137 1.07 -6.55 -11.44
CA LEU A 137 0.76 -7.42 -10.30
C LEU A 137 1.01 -8.89 -10.61
N ASP A 138 0.65 -9.36 -11.80
CA ASP A 138 0.92 -10.74 -12.25
C ASP A 138 2.42 -11.03 -12.29
N LYS A 139 3.23 -10.06 -12.75
CA LYS A 139 4.68 -10.21 -12.77
C LYS A 139 5.29 -10.21 -11.37
N LEU A 140 4.75 -9.40 -10.45
CA LEU A 140 5.15 -9.44 -9.05
C LEU A 140 4.89 -10.82 -8.43
N PHE A 141 3.70 -11.39 -8.66
CA PHE A 141 3.36 -12.73 -8.17
C PHE A 141 4.31 -13.79 -8.71
N GLU A 142 4.70 -13.68 -9.99
CA GLU A 142 5.66 -14.59 -10.62
C GLU A 142 7.08 -14.45 -10.02
N GLU A 143 7.62 -13.22 -9.97
CA GLU A 143 8.99 -12.96 -9.49
C GLU A 143 9.18 -13.35 -8.02
N GLU A 144 8.20 -13.03 -7.19
CA GLU A 144 8.22 -13.28 -5.75
C GLU A 144 7.67 -14.65 -5.36
N LYS A 145 7.16 -15.43 -6.33
CA LYS A 145 6.52 -16.74 -6.13
C LYS A 145 5.39 -16.69 -5.10
N ILE A 146 4.54 -15.65 -5.25
CA ILE A 146 3.38 -15.45 -4.38
C ILE A 146 2.25 -16.34 -4.85
N ASP A 147 1.84 -17.30 -4.03
CA ASP A 147 0.72 -18.17 -4.35
C ASP A 147 -0.61 -17.53 -3.97
N HIS A 148 -0.64 -16.80 -2.85
CA HIS A 148 -1.85 -16.22 -2.29
C HIS A 148 -1.52 -14.98 -1.44
N VAL A 149 -2.44 -14.00 -1.39
CA VAL A 149 -2.39 -12.78 -0.57
C VAL A 149 -3.67 -12.68 0.25
N ASN A 150 -3.55 -12.67 1.56
CA ASN A 150 -4.70 -12.52 2.45
C ASN A 150 -5.18 -11.07 2.56
N LEU A 151 -4.24 -10.14 2.57
CA LEU A 151 -4.54 -8.71 2.60
C LEU A 151 -3.60 -7.93 1.69
N MET A 152 -4.18 -7.12 0.81
CA MET A 152 -3.47 -6.11 0.03
C MET A 152 -3.88 -4.72 0.50
N LYS A 153 -2.94 -3.90 0.94
CA LYS A 153 -3.12 -2.44 1.04
C LYS A 153 -2.83 -1.84 -0.33
N LEU A 154 -3.71 -0.97 -0.81
CA LEU A 154 -3.54 -0.25 -2.07
C LEU A 154 -3.74 1.25 -1.85
N ASP A 155 -2.62 1.97 -1.84
CA ASP A 155 -2.59 3.41 -1.60
C ASP A 155 -1.40 3.97 -2.38
N VAL A 156 -1.67 4.39 -3.64
CA VAL A 156 -0.66 4.72 -4.65
C VAL A 156 -0.85 6.10 -5.26
N GLU A 157 -1.58 6.94 -4.54
CA GLU A 157 -1.72 8.34 -4.89
C GLU A 157 -2.25 8.55 -6.33
N GLY A 158 -3.38 7.88 -6.64
CA GLY A 158 -4.22 8.18 -7.80
C GLY A 158 -4.15 7.23 -8.99
N THR A 159 -3.41 6.13 -8.92
CA THR A 159 -3.35 5.10 -9.99
C THR A 159 -4.12 3.81 -9.66
N GLU A 160 -4.94 3.82 -8.62
CA GLU A 160 -5.67 2.65 -8.12
C GLU A 160 -6.58 2.06 -9.19
N VAL A 161 -7.34 2.92 -9.91
CA VAL A 161 -8.29 2.48 -10.95
C VAL A 161 -7.56 1.75 -12.09
N GLU A 162 -6.45 2.30 -12.56
CA GLU A 162 -5.63 1.72 -13.62
C GLU A 162 -5.11 0.34 -13.22
N ILE A 163 -4.59 0.24 -12.00
CA ILE A 163 -4.05 -1.02 -11.46
C ILE A 163 -5.15 -2.09 -11.41
N ILE A 164 -6.30 -1.77 -10.79
CA ILE A 164 -7.39 -2.75 -10.60
C ILE A 164 -8.03 -3.13 -11.94
N SER A 165 -8.07 -2.20 -12.91
CA SER A 165 -8.61 -2.47 -14.25
C SER A 165 -7.61 -3.17 -15.17
N SER A 166 -6.38 -3.40 -14.73
CA SER A 166 -5.33 -3.98 -15.58
C SER A 166 -5.51 -5.48 -15.79
N GLU A 167 -4.98 -5.98 -16.91
CA GLU A 167 -4.90 -7.41 -17.18
C GLU A 167 -4.05 -8.14 -16.12
N GLY A 168 -2.98 -7.48 -15.64
CA GLY A 168 -2.11 -8.04 -14.60
C GLY A 168 -2.83 -8.26 -13.27
N PHE A 169 -3.75 -7.35 -12.88
CA PHE A 169 -4.60 -7.55 -11.71
C PHE A 169 -5.59 -8.71 -11.93
N ALA A 170 -6.28 -8.70 -13.07
CA ALA A 170 -7.30 -9.72 -13.40
C ALA A 170 -6.75 -11.16 -13.35
N LYS A 171 -5.51 -11.37 -13.80
CA LYS A 171 -4.85 -12.70 -13.78
C LYS A 171 -4.64 -13.27 -12.39
N VAL A 172 -4.52 -12.43 -11.37
CA VAL A 172 -4.23 -12.86 -9.98
C VAL A 172 -5.32 -12.48 -8.98
N ALA A 173 -6.39 -11.86 -9.45
CA ALA A 173 -7.49 -11.39 -8.60
C ALA A 173 -8.09 -12.51 -7.70
N ASP A 174 -8.13 -13.74 -8.18
CA ASP A 174 -8.63 -14.89 -7.41
C ASP A 174 -7.65 -15.40 -6.34
N LYS A 175 -6.44 -14.89 -6.33
CA LYS A 175 -5.42 -15.18 -5.31
C LYS A 175 -5.35 -14.13 -4.21
N ILE A 176 -6.28 -13.16 -4.19
CA ILE A 176 -6.31 -12.07 -3.22
C ILE A 176 -7.65 -12.11 -2.48
N ASP A 177 -7.62 -12.22 -1.15
CA ASP A 177 -8.84 -12.29 -0.33
C ASP A 177 -9.47 -10.93 -0.12
N VAL A 178 -8.66 -9.97 0.34
CA VAL A 178 -9.11 -8.63 0.74
C VAL A 178 -8.18 -7.57 0.20
N VAL A 179 -8.73 -6.49 -0.32
CA VAL A 179 -8.01 -5.26 -0.65
C VAL A 179 -8.59 -4.12 0.17
N ILE A 180 -7.73 -3.40 0.90
CA ILE A 180 -8.09 -2.16 1.59
C ILE A 180 -7.27 -1.04 0.95
N GLY A 181 -7.91 0.05 0.61
CA GLY A 181 -7.20 1.14 -0.04
C GLY A 181 -7.90 2.47 0.10
N GLU A 182 -7.23 3.48 -0.40
CA GLU A 182 -7.71 4.84 -0.44
C GLU A 182 -8.03 5.26 -1.88
N THR A 183 -9.05 6.11 -2.05
CA THR A 183 -9.41 6.69 -3.34
C THR A 183 -8.92 8.13 -3.40
N HIS A 184 -8.18 8.47 -4.43
CA HIS A 184 -7.64 9.81 -4.61
C HIS A 184 -8.44 10.59 -5.65
N ALA A 185 -9.50 11.28 -5.23
CA ALA A 185 -10.40 12.01 -6.13
C ALA A 185 -9.70 13.15 -6.92
N TRP A 186 -8.60 13.68 -6.40
CA TRP A 186 -7.78 14.68 -7.09
C TRP A 186 -7.13 14.17 -8.38
N SER A 187 -6.98 12.85 -8.52
CA SER A 187 -6.49 12.21 -9.76
C SER A 187 -7.46 12.31 -10.94
N GLY A 188 -8.66 12.88 -10.72
CA GLY A 188 -9.74 12.93 -11.69
C GLY A 188 -10.50 11.60 -11.83
N ARG A 189 -10.24 10.64 -10.96
CA ARG A 189 -10.96 9.36 -10.89
C ARG A 189 -12.10 9.42 -9.90
N HIS A 190 -13.26 8.97 -10.33
CA HIS A 190 -14.43 8.92 -9.44
C HIS A 190 -14.42 7.62 -8.62
N PRO A 191 -14.79 7.65 -7.33
CA PRO A 191 -14.85 6.44 -6.49
C PRO A 191 -15.62 5.27 -7.10
N ASN A 192 -16.69 5.55 -7.86
CA ASN A 192 -17.46 4.51 -8.55
C ASN A 192 -16.64 3.70 -9.57
N GLN A 193 -15.59 4.28 -10.18
CA GLN A 193 -14.73 3.58 -11.12
C GLN A 193 -13.93 2.47 -10.42
N ILE A 194 -13.48 2.73 -9.19
CA ILE A 194 -12.81 1.72 -8.35
C ILE A 194 -13.78 0.59 -8.02
N ILE A 195 -15.00 0.94 -7.59
CA ILE A 195 -16.05 -0.04 -7.26
C ILE A 195 -16.35 -0.93 -8.46
N ASP A 196 -16.52 -0.35 -9.64
CA ASP A 196 -16.84 -1.10 -10.85
C ASP A 196 -15.67 -1.99 -11.28
N ALA A 197 -14.44 -1.51 -11.20
CA ALA A 197 -13.24 -2.29 -11.50
C ALA A 197 -13.09 -3.51 -10.58
N PHE A 198 -13.33 -3.35 -9.27
CA PHE A 198 -13.32 -4.47 -8.33
C PHE A 198 -14.44 -5.48 -8.60
N LYS A 199 -15.68 -5.00 -8.88
CA LYS A 199 -16.80 -5.87 -9.22
C LYS A 199 -16.52 -6.73 -10.47
N GLN A 200 -15.90 -6.14 -11.50
CA GLN A 200 -15.48 -6.86 -12.71
C GLN A 200 -14.49 -7.99 -12.39
N ASN A 201 -13.69 -7.84 -11.34
CA ASN A 201 -12.75 -8.83 -10.84
C ASN A 201 -13.35 -9.73 -9.74
N GLY A 202 -14.67 -9.73 -9.53
CA GLY A 202 -15.36 -10.63 -8.63
C GLY A 202 -15.29 -10.26 -7.14
N PHE A 203 -14.96 -9.01 -6.81
CA PHE A 203 -14.99 -8.53 -5.43
C PHE A 203 -16.31 -7.87 -5.06
N ILE A 204 -16.65 -7.91 -3.78
CA ILE A 204 -17.69 -7.11 -3.16
C ILE A 204 -17.01 -5.93 -2.48
N VAL A 205 -17.47 -4.72 -2.77
CA VAL A 205 -16.86 -3.48 -2.25
C VAL A 205 -17.77 -2.85 -1.21
N GLU A 206 -17.17 -2.50 -0.07
CA GLU A 206 -17.81 -1.79 1.03
C GLU A 206 -17.01 -0.50 1.30
N SER A 207 -17.68 0.61 1.57
CA SER A 207 -17.04 1.82 2.09
C SER A 207 -16.83 1.67 3.59
N ILE A 208 -15.75 2.25 4.11
CA ILE A 208 -15.52 2.29 5.55
C ILE A 208 -16.41 3.41 6.14
N PRO A 209 -17.24 3.13 7.15
CA PRO A 209 -18.08 4.14 7.76
C PRO A 209 -17.24 5.28 8.37
N GLY A 210 -17.57 6.51 8.02
CA GLY A 210 -16.90 7.72 8.52
C GLY A 210 -15.73 8.22 7.67
N ASP A 211 -15.31 7.44 6.66
CA ASP A 211 -14.29 7.87 5.71
C ASP A 211 -14.71 7.54 4.27
N ALA A 212 -15.05 8.58 3.50
CA ALA A 212 -15.50 8.44 2.12
C ALA A 212 -14.38 8.09 1.12
N GLN A 213 -13.13 8.15 1.55
CA GLN A 213 -11.96 7.85 0.73
C GLN A 213 -11.51 6.41 0.87
N LEU A 214 -11.76 5.78 2.02
CA LEU A 214 -11.37 4.40 2.28
C LEU A 214 -12.39 3.39 1.74
N PHE A 215 -11.88 2.33 1.12
CA PHE A 215 -12.68 1.20 0.66
C PHE A 215 -12.13 -0.14 1.16
N VAL A 216 -13.01 -1.12 1.24
CA VAL A 216 -12.66 -2.53 1.45
C VAL A 216 -13.31 -3.35 0.34
N ALA A 217 -12.51 -4.05 -0.44
CA ALA A 217 -12.95 -5.00 -1.45
C ALA A 217 -12.62 -6.43 -0.99
N LYS A 218 -13.61 -7.33 -0.99
CA LYS A 218 -13.49 -8.70 -0.48
C LYS A 218 -13.95 -9.71 -1.51
N LYS A 219 -13.26 -10.83 -1.61
CA LYS A 219 -13.79 -12.00 -2.34
C LYS A 219 -14.95 -12.62 -1.56
N PRO A 220 -16.00 -13.15 -2.23
CA PRO A 220 -17.16 -13.75 -1.57
C PRO A 220 -16.82 -14.86 -0.58
N GLN A 221 -15.82 -15.68 -0.87
CA GLN A 221 -15.34 -16.75 0.01
C GLN A 221 -14.65 -16.23 1.29
N SER A 222 -14.20 -14.99 1.31
CA SER A 222 -13.53 -14.35 2.44
C SER A 222 -14.50 -13.64 3.40
N ILE A 223 -15.81 -13.66 3.10
CA ILE A 223 -16.87 -13.03 3.92
C ILE A 223 -17.07 -13.73 5.28
N GLY A 224 -16.55 -14.94 5.47
CA GLY A 224 -16.60 -15.68 6.73
C GLY A 224 -15.56 -15.25 7.79
N VAL A 225 -14.63 -14.40 7.45
CA VAL A 225 -13.69 -13.77 8.40
C VAL A 225 -14.50 -12.70 9.14
N LYS A 226 -15.00 -13.05 10.33
CA LYS A 226 -15.78 -12.12 11.17
C LYS A 226 -14.93 -10.90 11.49
N VAL A 227 -15.42 -9.74 11.07
CA VAL A 227 -15.02 -8.42 11.53
C VAL A 227 -15.42 -8.24 12.97
#